data_8ad722bb43838cf16187a4cbf76429a8
#
_entry.id   8ad722bb43838cf16187a4cbf76429a8
#
_cell.length_a   1.000
_cell.length_b   1.000
_cell.length_c   1.000
_cell.angle_alpha   90.00
_cell.angle_beta   90.00
_cell.angle_gamma   90.00
#
_symmetry.space_group_name_H-M   'P 1'
#
loop_
_entity.id
_entity.type
_entity.pdbx_description
1 polymer ?
#
loop_
_entity_poly.entity_id
_entity_poly.type
_entity_poly.pdbx_seq_one_letter_code
_entity_poly.pdbx_strand_id
1 'polypeptide(L)'
;MLSRRLPRGVLVLAGGGLVLAAAAFWFDEKPASIPTVAAPEPAGDRSQDNSDPSLAKIRAANIAGEKTAPPGSAETARQRPALTIAQVMDGLRALDDAAPGPHTERRERELLDRWSQLDPAGAAAYAMDIFRQGGSEQLLRRAAEAYARQDPASAAAWAAALDSPLARETALREIYRTWASSDAAAAASSISSLPVGSARTLAATLVGVRLAGRDLSSALQWVGQLDGAVQGAAMRGVVSQWAAADPSAAAGWLMQQNSSHLRQEGLRLLAEDWVGRDPVAAMAYAQSIAQPGLRETFMESALQRYTRNDPLAAATWLATPEAAPYARQAVNRVGSQWAGYDPAAAAQWAASIPDNGLRHRAVQSVARTWANSSPAEASAWIASLGNPAVRNAATAAFSSTLARTDPATAAQWATSITDNGARGRTISQVVREWKKSDSPAALTFVQTTPAIDDNLRQRLLR
;
A
#
# COMPACT_ATOMS: atom_id res chain seq x y z
N MET A 1 33.12 -34.65 2.81
CA MET A 1 33.81 -34.02 1.68
C MET A 1 33.05 -32.75 1.28
N LEU A 2 33.79 -31.65 1.14
CA LEU A 2 33.39 -30.31 0.69
C LEU A 2 32.61 -29.42 1.68
N SER A 3 33.42 -28.80 2.50
CA SER A 3 33.18 -27.58 3.25
C SER A 3 32.88 -26.39 2.33
N ARG A 4 31.84 -25.60 2.61
CA ARG A 4 31.77 -24.19 2.15
C ARG A 4 31.79 -23.28 3.37
N ARG A 5 32.86 -22.50 3.44
CA ARG A 5 33.17 -21.51 4.46
C ARG A 5 32.22 -20.30 4.32
N LEU A 6 31.61 -19.89 5.41
CA LEU A 6 31.02 -18.58 5.61
C LEU A 6 32.11 -17.56 5.96
N PRO A 7 32.10 -16.34 5.47
CA PRO A 7 33.02 -15.30 5.94
C PRO A 7 32.56 -14.76 7.30
N ARG A 8 33.44 -14.85 8.27
CA ARG A 8 33.36 -14.19 9.58
C ARG A 8 33.70 -12.73 9.41
N GLY A 9 32.86 -11.83 9.96
CA GLY A 9 33.14 -10.42 10.11
C GLY A 9 32.13 -9.78 11.04
N VAL A 10 32.03 -10.30 12.27
CA VAL A 10 31.33 -9.58 13.35
C VAL A 10 32.37 -8.70 14.05
N LEU A 11 32.29 -7.40 13.82
CA LEU A 11 32.99 -6.43 14.63
C LEU A 11 31.99 -5.88 15.65
N VAL A 12 32.14 -6.32 16.90
CA VAL A 12 31.46 -5.73 18.06
C VAL A 12 32.20 -4.44 18.39
N LEU A 13 31.54 -3.30 18.25
CA LEU A 13 32.01 -2.04 18.86
C LEU A 13 30.97 -1.58 19.87
N ALA A 14 31.37 -1.71 21.12
CA ALA A 14 30.74 -1.05 22.26
C ALA A 14 31.09 0.43 22.25
N GLY A 15 30.14 1.30 22.58
CA GLY A 15 30.40 2.69 22.90
C GLY A 15 29.68 3.70 22.02
N GLY A 16 28.70 4.38 22.60
CA GLY A 16 27.98 5.50 21.98
C GLY A 16 28.91 6.61 21.54
N GLY A 17 28.81 7.02 20.29
CA GLY A 17 29.57 8.17 19.80
C GLY A 17 29.81 8.25 18.29
N LEU A 18 29.32 7.30 17.46
CA LEU A 18 29.76 7.22 16.06
C LEU A 18 28.65 7.37 15.00
N VAL A 19 27.47 7.86 15.33
CA VAL A 19 26.39 8.08 14.35
C VAL A 19 26.40 9.47 13.74
N LEU A 20 27.13 10.45 14.33
CA LEU A 20 27.25 11.81 13.77
C LEU A 20 28.45 12.02 12.82
N ALA A 21 29.36 11.06 12.71
CA ALA A 21 30.53 11.19 11.82
C ALA A 21 30.31 10.62 10.39
N ALA A 22 29.29 9.80 10.17
CA ALA A 22 29.02 9.22 8.84
C ALA A 22 28.28 10.16 7.89
N ALA A 23 27.61 11.20 8.39
CA ALA A 23 26.92 12.19 7.55
C ALA A 23 27.84 13.31 7.04
N ALA A 24 29.01 13.51 7.64
CA ALA A 24 29.96 14.56 7.22
C ALA A 24 30.95 14.13 6.14
N PHE A 25 31.05 12.85 5.81
CA PHE A 25 32.02 12.32 4.83
C PHE A 25 31.50 12.22 3.40
N TRP A 26 30.23 12.57 3.13
CA TRP A 26 29.63 12.49 1.79
C TRP A 26 29.48 13.84 1.08
N PHE A 27 29.97 14.93 1.62
CA PHE A 27 29.81 16.27 1.03
C PHE A 27 31.08 16.93 0.49
N ASP A 28 32.20 16.22 0.38
CA ASP A 28 33.45 16.81 -0.13
C ASP A 28 34.00 16.12 -1.40
N GLU A 29 33.13 15.55 -2.23
CA GLU A 29 33.49 15.24 -3.62
C GLU A 29 32.84 16.26 -4.55
N LYS A 30 33.70 17.07 -5.21
CA LYS A 30 33.34 17.94 -6.33
C LYS A 30 32.54 17.13 -7.35
N PRO A 31 31.43 17.66 -7.90
CA PRO A 31 30.68 16.98 -8.92
C PRO A 31 31.58 16.75 -10.15
N ALA A 32 31.81 15.51 -10.48
CA ALA A 32 32.37 15.11 -11.75
C ALA A 32 31.45 15.61 -12.86
N SER A 33 32.02 16.33 -13.82
CA SER A 33 31.35 16.86 -14.99
C SER A 33 30.59 15.71 -15.71
N ILE A 34 29.29 15.88 -15.86
CA ILE A 34 28.44 15.02 -16.70
C ILE A 34 28.93 15.16 -18.15
N PRO A 35 29.28 14.07 -18.84
CA PRO A 35 29.58 14.15 -20.25
C PRO A 35 28.29 14.52 -21.01
N THR A 36 28.34 15.64 -21.71
CA THR A 36 27.32 16.09 -22.65
C THR A 36 27.21 15.06 -23.76
N VAL A 37 26.08 14.35 -23.82
CA VAL A 37 25.76 13.48 -24.95
C VAL A 37 25.48 14.39 -26.15
N ALA A 38 26.37 14.40 -27.12
CA ALA A 38 26.20 15.09 -28.40
C ALA A 38 25.02 14.42 -29.17
N ALA A 39 24.22 15.26 -29.82
CA ALA A 39 23.16 14.83 -30.71
C ALA A 39 23.72 13.98 -31.86
N PRO A 40 23.00 12.95 -32.34
CA PRO A 40 23.46 12.15 -33.46
C PRO A 40 23.40 12.95 -34.76
N GLU A 41 24.55 13.02 -35.48
CA GLU A 41 24.61 13.51 -36.82
C GLU A 41 23.94 12.52 -37.81
N PRO A 42 23.43 12.98 -38.95
CA PRO A 42 22.73 12.13 -39.92
C PRO A 42 23.70 11.15 -40.59
N ALA A 43 23.25 9.89 -40.64
CA ALA A 43 23.98 8.77 -41.24
C ALA A 43 24.33 9.01 -42.71
N GLY A 44 25.62 9.17 -42.98
CA GLY A 44 26.18 9.07 -44.30
C GLY A 44 26.27 7.60 -44.73
N ASP A 45 25.86 7.39 -45.97
CA ASP A 45 25.98 6.18 -46.76
C ASP A 45 27.38 5.57 -46.69
N ARG A 46 27.50 4.36 -46.11
CA ARG A 46 28.66 3.48 -46.26
C ARG A 46 28.22 2.06 -46.54
N SER A 47 28.07 1.80 -47.82
CA SER A 47 28.21 0.45 -48.35
C SER A 47 29.62 -0.07 -48.04
N GLN A 48 29.76 -1.02 -47.13
CA GLN A 48 30.95 -1.86 -47.01
C GLN A 48 30.54 -3.29 -46.63
N ASP A 49 30.66 -4.12 -47.66
CA ASP A 49 31.30 -5.44 -47.75
C ASP A 49 31.33 -6.24 -46.43
N ASN A 50 30.38 -7.13 -46.28
CA ASN A 50 30.35 -8.15 -45.24
C ASN A 50 30.43 -9.55 -45.86
N SER A 51 31.64 -9.87 -46.33
CA SER A 51 32.04 -11.21 -46.74
C SER A 51 32.53 -12.00 -45.54
N ASP A 52 31.60 -12.48 -44.69
CA ASP A 52 31.88 -13.53 -43.75
C ASP A 52 31.38 -14.88 -44.31
N PRO A 53 32.32 -15.82 -44.65
CA PRO A 53 31.99 -17.11 -45.24
C PRO A 53 31.10 -18.00 -44.35
N SER A 54 31.04 -17.72 -43.05
CA SER A 54 30.22 -18.50 -42.09
C SER A 54 28.74 -18.21 -42.21
N LEU A 55 28.36 -16.97 -42.48
CA LEU A 55 26.97 -16.57 -42.68
C LEU A 55 26.39 -16.97 -44.02
N ALA A 56 27.24 -17.09 -45.04
CA ALA A 56 26.86 -17.60 -46.37
C ALA A 56 26.49 -19.09 -46.32
N LYS A 57 27.17 -19.90 -45.49
CA LYS A 57 26.83 -21.32 -45.29
C LYS A 57 25.52 -21.53 -44.55
N ILE A 58 25.19 -20.68 -43.57
CA ILE A 58 23.91 -20.76 -42.84
C ILE A 58 22.74 -20.33 -43.74
N ARG A 59 22.91 -19.33 -44.60
CA ARG A 59 21.89 -18.93 -45.58
C ARG A 59 21.69 -19.99 -46.69
N ALA A 60 22.77 -20.62 -47.16
CA ALA A 60 22.67 -21.69 -48.15
C ALA A 60 22.01 -22.95 -47.60
N ALA A 61 22.20 -23.27 -46.30
CA ALA A 61 21.55 -24.40 -45.65
C ALA A 61 20.03 -24.15 -45.44
N ASN A 62 19.62 -22.92 -45.17
CA ASN A 62 18.21 -22.55 -45.06
C ASN A 62 17.48 -22.49 -46.41
N ILE A 63 18.18 -22.16 -47.51
CA ILE A 63 17.58 -22.15 -48.84
C ILE A 63 17.53 -23.57 -49.45
N ALA A 64 18.42 -24.48 -49.03
CA ALA A 64 18.42 -25.87 -49.48
C ALA A 64 17.34 -26.74 -48.73
N GLY A 65 16.88 -26.31 -47.58
CA GLY A 65 15.80 -26.97 -46.81
C GLY A 65 14.39 -26.68 -47.33
N GLU A 66 14.20 -25.77 -48.27
CA GLU A 66 12.89 -25.30 -48.73
C GLU A 66 12.39 -25.95 -50.03
N LYS A 67 13.14 -26.93 -50.57
CA LYS A 67 12.73 -27.72 -51.74
C LYS A 67 12.67 -29.21 -51.40
N THR A 68 11.56 -29.65 -50.89
CA THR A 68 10.86 -30.93 -51.05
C THR A 68 9.97 -31.22 -49.86
N ALA A 69 8.94 -30.40 -49.65
CA ALA A 69 7.75 -30.86 -48.97
C ALA A 69 6.82 -31.49 -50.02
N PRO A 70 6.30 -32.71 -49.81
CA PRO A 70 5.36 -33.33 -50.76
C PRO A 70 4.10 -32.48 -50.88
N PRO A 71 3.48 -32.34 -52.06
CA PRO A 71 2.27 -31.57 -52.27
C PRO A 71 1.07 -32.24 -51.61
N GLY A 72 0.93 -32.12 -50.32
CA GLY A 72 -0.12 -32.73 -49.47
C GLY A 72 -0.14 -32.21 -48.04
N SER A 73 0.95 -31.58 -47.58
CA SER A 73 1.04 -31.10 -46.17
C SER A 73 0.50 -29.67 -45.96
N ALA A 74 0.27 -28.90 -47.04
CA ALA A 74 -0.32 -27.57 -46.93
C ALA A 74 -1.86 -27.58 -46.93
N GLU A 75 -2.47 -28.66 -47.33
CA GLU A 75 -3.94 -28.79 -47.39
C GLU A 75 -4.54 -29.40 -46.13
N THR A 76 -3.73 -30.06 -45.29
CA THR A 76 -4.17 -30.64 -44.02
C THR A 76 -4.00 -29.68 -42.82
N ALA A 77 -3.40 -28.49 -43.03
CA ALA A 77 -3.48 -27.36 -42.06
C ALA A 77 -4.82 -26.61 -42.17
N ARG A 78 -5.67 -26.97 -43.14
CA ARG A 78 -7.03 -26.43 -43.31
C ARG A 78 -7.99 -27.20 -42.45
N GLN A 79 -8.54 -26.46 -41.46
CA GLN A 79 -9.81 -26.75 -40.83
C GLN A 79 -9.84 -28.00 -39.93
N ARG A 80 -9.23 -27.91 -38.74
CA ARG A 80 -9.88 -28.56 -37.62
C ARG A 80 -11.29 -27.97 -37.53
N PRO A 81 -12.38 -28.78 -37.64
CA PRO A 81 -13.73 -28.24 -37.58
C PRO A 81 -13.85 -27.41 -36.30
N ALA A 82 -14.41 -26.22 -36.44
CA ALA A 82 -14.58 -25.32 -35.31
C ALA A 82 -15.43 -26.07 -34.27
N LEU A 83 -14.88 -26.29 -33.07
CA LEU A 83 -15.58 -26.96 -31.98
C LEU A 83 -16.93 -26.26 -31.75
N THR A 84 -18.01 -27.00 -31.69
CA THR A 84 -19.33 -26.50 -31.28
C THR A 84 -19.36 -26.32 -29.76
N ILE A 85 -20.28 -25.52 -29.25
CA ILE A 85 -20.48 -25.33 -27.79
C ILE A 85 -20.71 -26.70 -27.11
N ALA A 86 -21.50 -27.62 -27.72
CA ALA A 86 -21.71 -28.94 -27.16
C ALA A 86 -20.41 -29.74 -27.01
N GLN A 87 -19.54 -29.73 -28.04
CA GLN A 87 -18.24 -30.40 -27.98
C GLN A 87 -17.29 -29.77 -26.95
N VAL A 88 -17.38 -28.48 -26.75
CA VAL A 88 -16.61 -27.78 -25.70
C VAL A 88 -17.10 -28.20 -24.31
N MET A 89 -18.43 -28.23 -24.11
CA MET A 89 -19.01 -28.65 -22.83
C MET A 89 -18.70 -30.13 -22.52
N ASP A 90 -18.77 -31.01 -23.52
CA ASP A 90 -18.39 -32.42 -23.35
C ASP A 90 -16.90 -32.57 -23.03
N GLY A 91 -16.04 -31.74 -23.65
CA GLY A 91 -14.63 -31.69 -23.34
C GLY A 91 -14.34 -31.21 -21.92
N LEU A 92 -15.09 -30.22 -21.40
CA LEU A 92 -14.98 -29.73 -20.03
C LEU A 92 -15.44 -30.79 -19.02
N ARG A 93 -16.60 -31.44 -19.26
CA ARG A 93 -17.07 -32.55 -18.41
C ARG A 93 -16.08 -33.72 -18.33
N ALA A 94 -15.44 -34.05 -19.44
CA ALA A 94 -14.41 -35.08 -19.44
C ALA A 94 -13.18 -34.75 -18.63
N LEU A 95 -12.95 -33.45 -18.32
CA LEU A 95 -11.85 -32.99 -17.44
C LEU A 95 -12.24 -33.06 -15.96
N ASP A 96 -13.55 -33.05 -15.62
CA ASP A 96 -14.00 -33.18 -14.22
C ASP A 96 -13.62 -34.55 -13.63
N ASP A 97 -13.59 -35.59 -14.51
CA ASP A 97 -13.19 -36.96 -14.14
C ASP A 97 -11.66 -37.18 -14.23
N ALA A 98 -10.90 -36.22 -14.72
CA ALA A 98 -9.46 -36.34 -14.93
C ALA A 98 -8.68 -35.90 -13.68
N ALA A 99 -7.54 -36.52 -13.42
CA ALA A 99 -6.66 -36.11 -12.33
C ALA A 99 -6.20 -34.67 -12.54
N PRO A 100 -6.28 -33.80 -11.50
CA PRO A 100 -5.83 -32.40 -11.60
C PRO A 100 -4.32 -32.32 -11.89
N GLY A 101 -3.96 -31.46 -12.85
CA GLY A 101 -2.57 -31.28 -13.25
C GLY A 101 -2.39 -30.24 -14.36
N PRO A 102 -1.15 -29.89 -14.69
CA PRO A 102 -0.88 -28.78 -15.65
C PRO A 102 -1.46 -29.02 -17.05
N HIS A 103 -1.67 -30.27 -17.45
CA HIS A 103 -2.28 -30.62 -18.73
C HIS A 103 -3.80 -30.42 -18.73
N THR A 104 -4.48 -30.83 -17.65
CA THR A 104 -5.91 -30.62 -17.46
C THR A 104 -6.25 -29.14 -17.37
N GLU A 105 -5.50 -28.38 -16.57
CA GLU A 105 -5.66 -26.93 -16.45
C GLU A 105 -5.42 -26.18 -17.78
N ARG A 106 -4.47 -26.64 -18.60
CA ARG A 106 -4.24 -26.06 -19.93
C ARG A 106 -5.42 -26.34 -20.84
N ARG A 107 -5.90 -27.58 -20.84
CA ARG A 107 -7.00 -27.99 -21.69
C ARG A 107 -8.31 -27.32 -21.31
N GLU A 108 -8.59 -27.20 -20.04
CA GLU A 108 -9.73 -26.44 -19.51
C GLU A 108 -9.70 -24.99 -19.99
N ARG A 109 -8.55 -24.33 -19.90
CA ARG A 109 -8.36 -22.95 -20.40
C ARG A 109 -8.62 -22.83 -21.91
N GLU A 110 -8.07 -23.72 -22.71
CA GLU A 110 -8.29 -23.74 -24.17
C GLU A 110 -9.75 -23.89 -24.52
N LEU A 111 -10.48 -24.79 -23.83
CA LEU A 111 -11.90 -25.04 -24.04
C LEU A 111 -12.73 -23.83 -23.61
N LEU A 112 -12.45 -23.25 -22.47
CA LEU A 112 -13.15 -22.05 -21.99
C LEU A 112 -12.90 -20.82 -22.88
N ASP A 113 -11.69 -20.63 -23.35
CA ASP A 113 -11.35 -19.56 -24.30
C ASP A 113 -12.14 -19.76 -25.62
N ARG A 114 -12.28 -20.98 -26.06
CA ARG A 114 -13.09 -21.30 -27.25
C ARG A 114 -14.58 -21.07 -27.02
N TRP A 115 -15.11 -21.51 -25.90
CA TRP A 115 -16.50 -21.23 -25.51
C TRP A 115 -16.78 -19.74 -25.42
N SER A 116 -15.89 -19.00 -24.78
CA SER A 116 -16.01 -17.54 -24.65
C SER A 116 -16.05 -16.83 -26.01
N GLN A 117 -15.44 -17.39 -27.06
CA GLN A 117 -15.55 -16.86 -28.43
C GLN A 117 -16.90 -17.10 -29.08
N LEU A 118 -17.57 -18.22 -28.73
CA LEU A 118 -18.83 -18.67 -29.33
C LEU A 118 -20.04 -18.12 -28.57
N ASP A 119 -19.97 -18.19 -27.24
CA ASP A 119 -21.01 -17.77 -26.30
C ASP A 119 -20.34 -17.27 -25.01
N PRO A 120 -20.01 -15.99 -24.94
CA PRO A 120 -19.34 -15.42 -23.78
C PRO A 120 -20.22 -15.45 -22.54
N ALA A 121 -21.53 -15.30 -22.66
CA ALA A 121 -22.46 -15.34 -21.53
C ALA A 121 -22.54 -16.74 -20.92
N GLY A 122 -22.65 -17.79 -21.74
CA GLY A 122 -22.65 -19.19 -21.29
C GLY A 122 -21.29 -19.56 -20.62
N ALA A 123 -20.18 -19.16 -21.22
CA ALA A 123 -18.87 -19.39 -20.65
C ALA A 123 -18.68 -18.67 -19.26
N ALA A 124 -19.22 -17.47 -19.13
CA ALA A 124 -19.18 -16.73 -17.88
C ALA A 124 -20.08 -17.36 -16.80
N ALA A 125 -21.26 -17.87 -17.18
CA ALA A 125 -22.11 -18.59 -16.26
C ALA A 125 -21.48 -19.91 -15.79
N TYR A 126 -20.84 -20.66 -16.67
CA TYR A 126 -20.09 -21.86 -16.29
C TYR A 126 -18.92 -21.54 -15.34
N ALA A 127 -18.13 -20.56 -15.67
CA ALA A 127 -17.01 -20.15 -14.80
C ALA A 127 -17.50 -19.71 -13.40
N MET A 128 -18.70 -19.10 -13.32
CA MET A 128 -19.32 -18.74 -12.05
C MET A 128 -19.77 -19.98 -11.26
N ASP A 129 -20.29 -21.00 -11.92
CA ASP A 129 -20.68 -22.24 -11.24
C ASP A 129 -19.47 -23.01 -10.69
N ILE A 130 -18.38 -23.06 -11.44
CA ILE A 130 -17.09 -23.57 -10.95
C ILE A 130 -16.58 -22.77 -9.73
N PHE A 131 -16.68 -21.45 -9.79
CA PHE A 131 -16.29 -20.59 -8.66
C PHE A 131 -17.13 -20.86 -7.41
N ARG A 132 -18.45 -21.05 -7.53
CA ARG A 132 -19.36 -21.42 -6.42
C ARG A 132 -18.99 -22.74 -5.76
N GLN A 133 -18.44 -23.68 -6.52
CA GLN A 133 -17.99 -24.98 -6.04
C GLN A 133 -16.59 -24.95 -5.42
N GLY A 134 -16.00 -23.76 -5.24
CA GLY A 134 -14.67 -23.58 -4.70
C GLY A 134 -13.53 -23.69 -5.71
N GLY A 135 -13.87 -23.68 -7.02
CA GLY A 135 -12.90 -23.72 -8.10
C GLY A 135 -12.20 -22.37 -8.35
N SER A 136 -11.44 -22.32 -9.44
CA SER A 136 -10.50 -21.26 -9.73
C SER A 136 -11.14 -19.88 -9.99
N GLU A 137 -10.80 -18.89 -9.17
CA GLU A 137 -11.11 -17.47 -9.42
C GLU A 137 -10.56 -16.99 -10.77
N GLN A 138 -9.45 -17.57 -11.23
CA GLN A 138 -8.82 -17.19 -12.48
C GLN A 138 -9.71 -17.53 -13.70
N LEU A 139 -10.51 -18.60 -13.64
CA LEU A 139 -11.48 -18.92 -14.68
C LEU A 139 -12.57 -17.85 -14.76
N LEU A 140 -13.13 -17.45 -13.63
CA LEU A 140 -14.12 -16.37 -13.57
C LEU A 140 -13.58 -15.05 -14.15
N ARG A 141 -12.36 -14.69 -13.81
CA ARG A 141 -11.70 -13.48 -14.33
C ARG A 141 -11.54 -13.52 -15.84
N ARG A 142 -11.07 -14.65 -16.41
CA ARG A 142 -10.90 -14.82 -17.85
C ARG A 142 -12.21 -14.79 -18.61
N ALA A 143 -13.21 -15.48 -18.10
CA ALA A 143 -14.54 -15.49 -18.71
C ALA A 143 -15.17 -14.09 -18.69
N ALA A 144 -15.07 -13.36 -17.58
CA ALA A 144 -15.51 -11.97 -17.46
C ALA A 144 -14.78 -11.04 -18.43
N GLU A 145 -13.46 -11.18 -18.57
CA GLU A 145 -12.63 -10.42 -19.52
C GLU A 145 -13.05 -10.72 -20.98
N ALA A 146 -13.22 -11.99 -21.32
CA ALA A 146 -13.64 -12.40 -22.66
C ALA A 146 -15.04 -11.91 -23.01
N TYR A 147 -15.97 -11.95 -22.05
CA TYR A 147 -17.30 -11.39 -22.21
C TYR A 147 -17.26 -9.87 -22.45
N ALA A 148 -16.46 -9.15 -21.66
CA ALA A 148 -16.29 -7.71 -21.79
C ALA A 148 -15.67 -7.26 -23.12
N ARG A 149 -14.86 -8.11 -23.76
CA ARG A 149 -14.29 -7.81 -25.10
C ARG A 149 -15.35 -7.84 -26.21
N GLN A 150 -16.40 -8.64 -26.05
CA GLN A 150 -17.45 -8.79 -27.07
C GLN A 150 -18.63 -7.87 -26.79
N ASP A 151 -19.14 -7.90 -25.56
CA ASP A 151 -20.28 -7.08 -25.13
C ASP A 151 -20.06 -6.64 -23.67
N PRO A 152 -19.36 -5.50 -23.48
CA PRO A 152 -19.03 -5.02 -22.15
C PRO A 152 -20.25 -4.58 -21.34
N ALA A 153 -21.33 -4.11 -22.00
CA ALA A 153 -22.53 -3.65 -21.31
C ALA A 153 -23.31 -4.84 -20.72
N SER A 154 -23.53 -5.88 -21.53
CA SER A 154 -24.17 -7.13 -21.07
C SER A 154 -23.32 -7.85 -20.03
N ALA A 155 -21.99 -7.86 -20.18
CA ALA A 155 -21.06 -8.41 -19.19
C ALA A 155 -21.19 -7.68 -17.84
N ALA A 156 -21.26 -6.35 -17.84
CA ALA A 156 -21.42 -5.56 -16.61
C ALA A 156 -22.77 -5.82 -15.93
N ALA A 157 -23.84 -5.93 -16.70
CA ALA A 157 -25.17 -6.27 -16.19
C ALA A 157 -25.20 -7.68 -15.58
N TRP A 158 -24.60 -8.66 -16.26
CA TRP A 158 -24.44 -10.03 -15.73
C TRP A 158 -23.67 -10.03 -14.40
N ALA A 159 -22.52 -9.39 -14.36
CA ALA A 159 -21.70 -9.37 -13.15
C ALA A 159 -22.39 -8.63 -11.99
N ALA A 160 -23.12 -7.54 -12.27
CA ALA A 160 -23.89 -6.79 -11.27
C ALA A 160 -24.99 -7.62 -10.60
N ALA A 161 -25.55 -8.60 -11.33
CA ALA A 161 -26.61 -9.50 -10.86
C ALA A 161 -26.08 -10.70 -10.05
N LEU A 162 -24.77 -10.90 -9.93
CA LEU A 162 -24.20 -12.01 -9.16
C LEU A 162 -24.50 -11.87 -7.66
N ASP A 163 -24.95 -12.94 -7.01
CA ASP A 163 -25.28 -12.96 -5.59
C ASP A 163 -24.04 -12.84 -4.69
N SER A 164 -22.94 -13.52 -5.05
CA SER A 164 -21.68 -13.48 -4.31
C SER A 164 -20.99 -12.11 -4.43
N PRO A 165 -20.79 -11.37 -3.33
CA PRO A 165 -20.07 -10.10 -3.37
C PRO A 165 -18.65 -10.22 -3.94
N LEU A 166 -17.94 -11.29 -3.60
CA LEU A 166 -16.59 -11.55 -4.10
C LEU A 166 -16.58 -11.81 -5.60
N ALA A 167 -17.46 -12.68 -6.08
CA ALA A 167 -17.58 -12.97 -7.52
C ALA A 167 -17.96 -11.71 -8.31
N ARG A 168 -18.92 -10.93 -7.79
CA ARG A 168 -19.36 -9.67 -8.40
C ARG A 168 -18.19 -8.67 -8.51
N GLU A 169 -17.43 -8.50 -7.45
CA GLU A 169 -16.28 -7.59 -7.43
C GLU A 169 -15.18 -8.07 -8.40
N THR A 170 -14.86 -9.36 -8.38
CA THR A 170 -13.88 -9.98 -9.28
C THR A 170 -14.28 -9.81 -10.74
N ALA A 171 -15.51 -10.13 -11.09
CA ALA A 171 -16.01 -10.02 -12.47
C ALA A 171 -16.06 -8.55 -12.92
N LEU A 172 -16.65 -7.64 -12.14
CA LEU A 172 -16.74 -6.23 -12.49
C LEU A 172 -15.37 -5.57 -12.62
N ARG A 173 -14.39 -5.97 -11.81
CA ARG A 173 -13.00 -5.49 -11.93
C ARG A 173 -12.41 -5.78 -13.30
N GLU A 174 -12.54 -7.01 -13.80
CA GLU A 174 -12.01 -7.41 -15.09
C GLU A 174 -12.80 -6.79 -16.25
N ILE A 175 -14.13 -6.73 -16.13
CA ILE A 175 -15.00 -6.12 -17.12
C ILE A 175 -14.68 -4.64 -17.30
N TYR A 176 -14.65 -3.87 -16.21
CA TYR A 176 -14.36 -2.42 -16.29
C TYR A 176 -12.91 -2.12 -16.66
N ARG A 177 -11.96 -2.97 -16.26
CA ARG A 177 -10.58 -2.88 -16.73
C ARG A 177 -10.48 -3.02 -18.24
N THR A 178 -11.20 -3.97 -18.80
CA THR A 178 -11.24 -4.27 -20.25
C THR A 178 -12.03 -3.20 -21.00
N TRP A 179 -13.25 -2.89 -20.55
CA TRP A 179 -14.11 -1.89 -21.18
C TRP A 179 -13.48 -0.49 -21.18
N ALA A 180 -12.99 -0.02 -20.05
CA ALA A 180 -12.33 1.28 -20.00
C ALA A 180 -11.05 1.35 -20.84
N SER A 181 -10.41 0.22 -21.12
CA SER A 181 -9.26 0.17 -22.04
C SER A 181 -9.64 0.33 -23.50
N SER A 182 -10.82 -0.15 -23.91
CA SER A 182 -11.36 -0.02 -25.28
C SER A 182 -12.15 1.28 -25.45
N ASP A 183 -13.14 1.51 -24.58
CA ASP A 183 -14.00 2.70 -24.58
C ASP A 183 -14.26 3.21 -23.15
N ALA A 184 -13.38 4.12 -22.71
CA ALA A 184 -13.47 4.69 -21.38
C ALA A 184 -14.72 5.59 -21.19
N ALA A 185 -15.21 6.23 -22.26
CA ALA A 185 -16.36 7.12 -22.18
C ALA A 185 -17.66 6.32 -22.01
N ALA A 186 -17.84 5.23 -22.78
CA ALA A 186 -18.99 4.34 -22.59
C ALA A 186 -18.96 3.66 -21.23
N ALA A 187 -17.78 3.21 -20.77
CA ALA A 187 -17.61 2.66 -19.43
C ALA A 187 -17.97 3.68 -18.33
N ALA A 188 -17.59 4.95 -18.48
CA ALA A 188 -17.94 6.03 -17.55
C ALA A 188 -19.46 6.26 -17.48
N SER A 189 -20.13 6.29 -18.62
CA SER A 189 -21.58 6.50 -18.70
C SER A 189 -22.37 5.38 -18.03
N SER A 190 -21.82 4.15 -18.01
CA SER A 190 -22.48 2.98 -17.41
C SER A 190 -22.36 2.91 -15.88
N ILE A 191 -21.48 3.68 -15.24
CA ILE A 191 -21.24 3.61 -13.79
C ILE A 191 -22.52 3.85 -12.97
N SER A 192 -23.38 4.76 -13.41
CA SER A 192 -24.62 5.08 -12.71
C SER A 192 -25.61 3.93 -12.66
N SER A 193 -25.57 3.01 -13.64
CA SER A 193 -26.45 1.84 -13.70
C SER A 193 -26.04 0.71 -12.75
N LEU A 194 -24.81 0.71 -12.23
CA LEU A 194 -24.37 -0.30 -11.28
C LEU A 194 -25.06 -0.13 -9.91
N PRO A 195 -25.31 -1.23 -9.19
CA PRO A 195 -25.78 -1.19 -7.80
C PRO A 195 -24.83 -0.38 -6.90
N VAL A 196 -25.38 0.37 -5.97
CA VAL A 196 -24.58 1.10 -4.98
C VAL A 196 -23.76 0.11 -4.15
N GLY A 197 -22.45 0.39 -3.99
CA GLY A 197 -21.56 -0.45 -3.21
C GLY A 197 -20.09 -0.45 -3.69
N SER A 198 -19.30 -1.37 -3.13
CA SER A 198 -17.86 -1.49 -3.42
C SER A 198 -17.55 -1.72 -4.89
N ALA A 199 -18.37 -2.51 -5.59
CA ALA A 199 -18.20 -2.80 -7.01
C ALA A 199 -18.33 -1.55 -7.89
N ARG A 200 -19.33 -0.67 -7.59
CA ARG A 200 -19.51 0.61 -8.30
C ARG A 200 -18.33 1.56 -8.07
N THR A 201 -17.84 1.67 -6.83
CA THR A 201 -16.68 2.52 -6.51
C THR A 201 -15.39 1.98 -7.13
N LEU A 202 -15.21 0.66 -7.16
CA LEU A 202 -14.09 0.03 -7.85
C LEU A 202 -14.11 0.35 -9.35
N ALA A 203 -15.26 0.16 -10.01
CA ALA A 203 -15.43 0.47 -11.44
C ALA A 203 -15.14 1.95 -11.72
N ALA A 204 -15.64 2.86 -10.89
CA ALA A 204 -15.37 4.29 -11.01
C ALA A 204 -13.88 4.63 -10.90
N THR A 205 -13.14 3.98 -10.01
CA THR A 205 -11.68 4.17 -9.89
C THR A 205 -10.97 3.72 -11.18
N LEU A 206 -11.29 2.53 -11.69
CA LEU A 206 -10.67 1.98 -12.90
C LEU A 206 -10.94 2.86 -14.13
N VAL A 207 -12.19 3.31 -14.28
CA VAL A 207 -12.58 4.23 -15.36
C VAL A 207 -11.85 5.56 -15.23
N GLY A 208 -11.76 6.13 -14.01
CA GLY A 208 -11.04 7.37 -13.74
C GLY A 208 -9.57 7.33 -14.17
N VAL A 209 -8.87 6.22 -13.86
CA VAL A 209 -7.48 6.01 -14.31
C VAL A 209 -7.38 6.04 -15.83
N ARG A 210 -8.29 5.35 -16.54
CA ARG A 210 -8.23 5.22 -18.00
C ARG A 210 -8.65 6.48 -18.72
N LEU A 211 -9.68 7.19 -18.22
CA LEU A 211 -10.08 8.49 -18.74
C LEU A 211 -8.95 9.50 -18.60
N ALA A 212 -8.37 9.63 -17.40
CA ALA A 212 -7.30 10.57 -17.14
C ALA A 212 -6.05 10.32 -18.00
N GLY A 213 -5.74 9.06 -18.30
CA GLY A 213 -4.62 8.70 -19.16
C GLY A 213 -4.85 8.99 -20.65
N ARG A 214 -6.11 9.20 -21.07
CA ARG A 214 -6.48 9.54 -22.46
C ARG A 214 -6.78 11.02 -22.62
N ASP A 215 -7.68 11.54 -21.80
CA ASP A 215 -8.14 12.92 -21.78
C ASP A 215 -8.48 13.34 -20.35
N LEU A 216 -7.54 14.06 -19.76
CA LEU A 216 -7.65 14.56 -18.40
C LEU A 216 -8.84 15.51 -18.23
N SER A 217 -9.11 16.38 -19.24
CA SER A 217 -10.21 17.33 -19.18
C SER A 217 -11.57 16.63 -19.09
N SER A 218 -11.80 15.66 -19.96
CA SER A 218 -13.00 14.83 -19.92
C SER A 218 -13.13 14.03 -18.63
N ALA A 219 -12.01 13.51 -18.09
CA ALA A 219 -12.00 12.81 -16.82
C ALA A 219 -12.43 13.70 -15.65
N LEU A 220 -11.92 14.93 -15.59
CA LEU A 220 -12.26 15.91 -14.56
C LEU A 220 -13.72 16.39 -14.66
N GLN A 221 -14.20 16.60 -15.87
CA GLN A 221 -15.61 16.93 -16.10
C GLN A 221 -16.53 15.78 -15.64
N TRP A 222 -16.19 14.54 -15.98
CA TRP A 222 -16.94 13.38 -15.54
C TRP A 222 -16.98 13.24 -14.01
N VAL A 223 -15.83 13.41 -13.33
CA VAL A 223 -15.80 13.42 -11.86
C VAL A 223 -16.70 14.49 -11.26
N GLY A 224 -16.77 15.67 -11.89
CA GLY A 224 -17.65 16.75 -11.44
C GLY A 224 -19.16 16.45 -11.55
N GLN A 225 -19.55 15.47 -12.38
CA GLN A 225 -20.95 15.03 -12.56
C GLN A 225 -21.35 13.93 -11.58
N LEU A 226 -20.39 13.34 -10.87
CA LEU A 226 -20.63 12.29 -9.89
C LEU A 226 -20.82 12.87 -8.50
N ASP A 227 -21.38 12.08 -7.60
CA ASP A 227 -21.59 12.44 -6.20
C ASP A 227 -21.10 11.37 -5.21
N GLY A 228 -21.03 11.74 -3.94
CA GLY A 228 -20.74 10.86 -2.82
C GLY A 228 -19.50 9.98 -2.98
N ALA A 229 -19.61 8.72 -2.59
CA ALA A 229 -18.50 7.77 -2.61
C ALA A 229 -17.99 7.44 -4.02
N VAL A 230 -18.86 7.54 -5.03
CA VAL A 230 -18.50 7.28 -6.43
C VAL A 230 -17.60 8.37 -6.96
N GLN A 231 -17.93 9.65 -6.66
CA GLN A 231 -17.09 10.78 -7.00
C GLN A 231 -15.70 10.68 -6.37
N GLY A 232 -15.61 10.34 -5.07
CA GLY A 232 -14.33 10.12 -4.39
C GLY A 232 -13.51 9.00 -5.00
N ALA A 233 -14.17 7.91 -5.43
CA ALA A 233 -13.51 6.79 -6.09
C ALA A 233 -13.00 7.14 -7.49
N ALA A 234 -13.79 7.83 -8.28
CA ALA A 234 -13.40 8.33 -9.61
C ALA A 234 -12.25 9.33 -9.50
N MET A 235 -12.32 10.28 -8.55
CA MET A 235 -11.26 11.22 -8.24
C MET A 235 -9.95 10.51 -7.89
N ARG A 236 -10.00 9.45 -7.09
CA ARG A 236 -8.83 8.64 -6.76
C ARG A 236 -8.14 8.13 -8.02
N GLY A 237 -8.90 7.56 -8.95
CA GLY A 237 -8.36 7.08 -10.23
C GLY A 237 -7.72 8.19 -11.06
N VAL A 238 -8.39 9.33 -11.19
CA VAL A 238 -7.90 10.49 -11.96
C VAL A 238 -6.64 11.08 -11.33
N VAL A 239 -6.66 11.33 -10.01
CA VAL A 239 -5.52 11.91 -9.29
C VAL A 239 -4.31 10.98 -9.34
N SER A 240 -4.50 9.67 -9.14
CA SER A 240 -3.40 8.71 -9.20
C SER A 240 -2.70 8.69 -10.57
N GLN A 241 -3.47 8.74 -11.66
CA GLN A 241 -2.93 8.80 -13.00
C GLN A 241 -2.24 10.14 -13.29
N TRP A 242 -2.84 11.24 -12.87
CA TRP A 242 -2.28 12.59 -13.09
C TRP A 242 -1.03 12.83 -12.25
N ALA A 243 -1.07 12.47 -10.96
CA ALA A 243 0.09 12.56 -10.07
C ALA A 243 1.30 11.77 -10.55
N ALA A 244 1.07 10.74 -11.39
CA ALA A 244 2.15 9.99 -12.02
C ALA A 244 2.94 10.83 -13.04
N ALA A 245 2.26 11.73 -13.74
CA ALA A 245 2.82 12.54 -14.81
C ALA A 245 3.27 13.92 -14.28
N ASP A 246 2.39 14.63 -13.57
CA ASP A 246 2.62 15.99 -13.04
C ASP A 246 1.83 16.22 -11.76
N PRO A 247 2.41 15.88 -10.60
CA PRO A 247 1.73 16.09 -9.31
C PRO A 247 1.52 17.56 -8.97
N SER A 248 2.37 18.47 -9.47
CA SER A 248 2.25 19.91 -9.20
C SER A 248 1.06 20.51 -9.95
N ALA A 249 0.84 20.12 -11.21
CA ALA A 249 -0.33 20.54 -11.97
C ALA A 249 -1.63 19.97 -11.37
N ALA A 250 -1.61 18.69 -10.91
CA ALA A 250 -2.74 18.10 -10.21
C ALA A 250 -3.09 18.88 -8.94
N ALA A 251 -2.10 19.26 -8.15
CA ALA A 251 -2.28 20.07 -6.96
C ALA A 251 -2.87 21.46 -7.29
N GLY A 252 -2.32 22.15 -8.30
CA GLY A 252 -2.79 23.45 -8.74
C GLY A 252 -4.27 23.42 -9.14
N TRP A 253 -4.70 22.42 -9.87
CA TRP A 253 -6.10 22.23 -10.24
C TRP A 253 -7.00 21.94 -9.02
N LEU A 254 -6.57 21.05 -8.12
CA LEU A 254 -7.31 20.74 -6.89
C LEU A 254 -7.54 21.99 -6.05
N MET A 255 -6.55 22.87 -5.95
CA MET A 255 -6.67 24.12 -5.21
C MET A 255 -7.72 25.08 -5.78
N GLN A 256 -8.03 24.99 -7.06
CA GLN A 256 -9.04 25.83 -7.75
C GLN A 256 -10.47 25.28 -7.63
N GLN A 257 -10.68 24.07 -7.10
CA GLN A 257 -12.00 23.49 -6.99
C GLN A 257 -12.87 24.25 -5.98
N ASN A 258 -14.13 24.53 -6.35
CA ASN A 258 -15.09 25.20 -5.46
C ASN A 258 -15.53 24.31 -4.31
N SER A 259 -15.66 23.00 -4.53
CA SER A 259 -16.00 22.03 -3.50
C SER A 259 -14.86 21.84 -2.51
N SER A 260 -15.09 22.20 -1.24
CA SER A 260 -14.11 21.96 -0.16
C SER A 260 -13.82 20.46 0.04
N HIS A 261 -14.83 19.63 -0.14
CA HIS A 261 -14.68 18.17 -0.07
C HIS A 261 -13.75 17.64 -1.16
N LEU A 262 -13.95 18.05 -2.42
CA LEU A 262 -13.08 17.66 -3.53
C LEU A 262 -11.65 18.14 -3.34
N ARG A 263 -11.45 19.38 -2.84
CA ARG A 263 -10.10 19.88 -2.53
C ARG A 263 -9.40 19.03 -1.48
N GLN A 264 -10.07 18.78 -0.34
CA GLN A 264 -9.48 18.03 0.77
C GLN A 264 -9.18 16.58 0.39
N GLU A 265 -10.16 15.88 -0.18
CA GLU A 265 -10.00 14.48 -0.57
C GLU A 265 -9.00 14.32 -1.72
N GLY A 266 -9.05 15.20 -2.72
CA GLY A 266 -8.09 15.18 -3.83
C GLY A 266 -6.66 15.44 -3.37
N LEU A 267 -6.44 16.43 -2.49
CA LEU A 267 -5.11 16.70 -1.92
C LEU A 267 -4.61 15.57 -1.02
N ARG A 268 -5.50 14.93 -0.27
CA ARG A 268 -5.15 13.74 0.53
C ARG A 268 -4.64 12.60 -0.37
N LEU A 269 -5.37 12.29 -1.43
CA LEU A 269 -5.01 11.25 -2.40
C LEU A 269 -3.70 11.59 -3.13
N LEU A 270 -3.55 12.84 -3.53
CA LEU A 270 -2.34 13.33 -4.18
C LEU A 270 -1.11 13.20 -3.27
N ALA A 271 -1.25 13.56 -1.99
CA ALA A 271 -0.18 13.44 -1.02
C ALA A 271 0.31 11.99 -0.88
N GLU A 272 -0.63 11.03 -0.78
CA GLU A 272 -0.32 9.62 -0.68
C GLU A 272 0.45 9.09 -1.92
N ASP A 273 0.01 9.46 -3.12
CA ASP A 273 0.63 9.03 -4.37
C ASP A 273 1.98 9.72 -4.61
N TRP A 274 2.05 11.03 -4.38
CA TRP A 274 3.28 11.80 -4.59
C TRP A 274 4.40 11.36 -3.65
N VAL A 275 4.11 11.23 -2.35
CA VAL A 275 5.09 10.73 -1.37
C VAL A 275 5.57 9.31 -1.71
N GLY A 276 4.72 8.49 -2.31
CA GLY A 276 5.13 7.14 -2.72
C GLY A 276 6.21 7.12 -3.81
N ARG A 277 6.39 8.24 -4.54
CA ARG A 277 7.32 8.38 -5.67
C ARG A 277 8.47 9.32 -5.34
N ASP A 278 8.16 10.49 -4.79
CA ASP A 278 9.11 11.53 -4.43
C ASP A 278 8.68 12.20 -3.11
N PRO A 279 9.09 11.62 -1.97
CA PRO A 279 8.72 12.15 -0.67
C PRO A 279 9.30 13.56 -0.41
N VAL A 280 10.49 13.86 -0.94
CA VAL A 280 11.14 15.16 -0.72
C VAL A 280 10.37 16.28 -1.41
N ALA A 281 10.03 16.10 -2.69
CA ALA A 281 9.24 17.08 -3.43
C ALA A 281 7.82 17.23 -2.85
N ALA A 282 7.18 16.14 -2.44
CA ALA A 282 5.87 16.17 -1.80
C ALA A 282 5.87 16.96 -0.49
N MET A 283 6.87 16.76 0.35
CA MET A 283 7.01 17.47 1.62
C MET A 283 7.34 18.94 1.42
N ALA A 284 8.15 19.29 0.41
CA ALA A 284 8.43 20.67 0.03
C ALA A 284 7.16 21.38 -0.50
N TYR A 285 6.38 20.69 -1.35
CA TYR A 285 5.10 21.21 -1.82
C TYR A 285 4.11 21.46 -0.67
N ALA A 286 4.01 20.55 0.29
CA ALA A 286 3.16 20.71 1.45
C ALA A 286 3.40 22.04 2.18
N GLN A 287 4.64 22.47 2.30
CA GLN A 287 5.00 23.74 2.94
C GLN A 287 4.56 24.97 2.13
N SER A 288 4.49 24.85 0.81
CA SER A 288 4.06 25.92 -0.08
C SER A 288 2.55 26.19 -0.05
N ILE A 289 1.74 25.28 0.49
CA ILE A 289 0.29 25.44 0.58
C ILE A 289 -0.05 26.57 1.54
N ALA A 290 -0.61 27.66 1.01
CA ALA A 290 -0.92 28.87 1.78
C ALA A 290 -2.02 28.64 2.84
N GLN A 291 -3.04 27.82 2.51
CA GLN A 291 -4.19 27.56 3.38
C GLN A 291 -3.83 26.56 4.49
N PRO A 292 -3.85 26.94 5.80
CA PRO A 292 -3.39 26.09 6.88
C PRO A 292 -4.08 24.73 6.94
N GLY A 293 -5.42 24.68 6.85
CA GLY A 293 -6.17 23.42 6.93
C GLY A 293 -5.88 22.45 5.77
N LEU A 294 -5.67 22.95 4.56
CA LEU A 294 -5.28 22.09 3.42
C LEU A 294 -3.84 21.63 3.53
N ARG A 295 -2.96 22.50 4.01
CA ARG A 295 -1.56 22.16 4.31
C ARG A 295 -1.47 21.04 5.35
N GLU A 296 -2.24 21.17 6.44
CA GLU A 296 -2.31 20.11 7.47
C GLU A 296 -2.82 18.78 6.90
N THR A 297 -3.91 18.81 6.10
CA THR A 297 -4.45 17.62 5.45
C THR A 297 -3.42 16.94 4.54
N PHE A 298 -2.74 17.71 3.70
CA PHE A 298 -1.70 17.19 2.81
C PHE A 298 -0.53 16.61 3.61
N MET A 299 0.00 17.39 4.57
CA MET A 299 1.14 16.99 5.40
C MET A 299 0.85 15.75 6.23
N GLU A 300 -0.37 15.65 6.79
CA GLU A 300 -0.78 14.49 7.57
C GLU A 300 -0.81 13.21 6.72
N SER A 301 -1.41 13.29 5.54
CA SER A 301 -1.49 12.16 4.60
C SER A 301 -0.11 11.78 4.06
N ALA A 302 0.70 12.78 3.71
CA ALA A 302 2.07 12.61 3.26
C ALA A 302 2.92 11.89 4.32
N LEU A 303 2.92 12.37 5.56
CA LEU A 303 3.66 11.75 6.66
C LEU A 303 3.17 10.34 6.98
N GLN A 304 1.86 10.10 6.93
CA GLN A 304 1.31 8.77 7.14
C GLN A 304 1.84 7.77 6.09
N ARG A 305 1.85 8.16 4.84
CA ARG A 305 2.35 7.34 3.75
C ARG A 305 3.86 7.17 3.83
N TYR A 306 4.58 8.28 4.09
CA TYR A 306 6.04 8.26 4.22
C TYR A 306 6.49 7.32 5.32
N THR A 307 5.90 7.44 6.53
CA THR A 307 6.22 6.57 7.67
C THR A 307 5.92 5.09 7.37
N ARG A 308 4.87 4.80 6.60
CA ARG A 308 4.52 3.43 6.22
C ARG A 308 5.53 2.83 5.25
N ASN A 309 6.03 3.63 4.31
CA ASN A 309 6.96 3.18 3.28
C ASN A 309 8.40 3.10 3.80
N ASP A 310 8.83 4.14 4.50
CA ASP A 310 10.18 4.29 5.05
C ASP A 310 10.14 5.10 6.36
N PRO A 311 9.96 4.43 7.50
CA PRO A 311 9.88 5.09 8.80
C PRO A 311 11.17 5.79 9.20
N LEU A 312 12.34 5.27 8.78
CA LEU A 312 13.63 5.89 9.08
C LEU A 312 13.81 7.20 8.30
N ALA A 313 13.45 7.22 7.03
CA ALA A 313 13.52 8.43 6.23
C ALA A 313 12.50 9.49 6.72
N ALA A 314 11.29 9.08 7.10
CA ALA A 314 10.30 9.97 7.71
C ALA A 314 10.80 10.55 9.04
N ALA A 315 11.45 9.73 9.86
CA ALA A 315 12.08 10.15 11.11
C ALA A 315 13.25 11.11 10.88
N THR A 316 14.06 10.89 9.85
CA THR A 316 15.16 11.77 9.44
C THR A 316 14.61 13.12 8.98
N TRP A 317 13.54 13.13 8.18
CA TRP A 317 12.88 14.38 7.79
C TRP A 317 12.38 15.19 9.01
N LEU A 318 11.85 14.50 10.04
CA LEU A 318 11.41 15.18 11.28
C LEU A 318 12.52 15.92 12.03
N ALA A 319 13.77 15.57 11.79
CA ALA A 319 14.93 16.25 12.38
C ALA A 319 15.34 17.52 11.60
N THR A 320 14.73 17.79 10.44
CA THR A 320 15.05 18.98 9.64
C THR A 320 14.33 20.23 10.18
N PRO A 321 14.89 21.43 9.96
CA PRO A 321 14.24 22.70 10.35
C PRO A 321 12.86 22.87 9.72
N GLU A 322 12.66 22.40 8.51
CA GLU A 322 11.43 22.48 7.74
C GLU A 322 10.28 21.70 8.40
N ALA A 323 10.61 20.63 9.12
CA ALA A 323 9.65 19.83 9.85
C ALA A 323 9.19 20.46 11.18
N ALA A 324 9.92 21.44 11.71
CA ALA A 324 9.71 22.00 13.05
C ALA A 324 8.24 22.40 13.34
N PRO A 325 7.49 23.05 12.42
CA PRO A 325 6.09 23.41 12.66
C PRO A 325 5.16 22.18 12.87
N TYR A 326 5.53 21.03 12.31
CA TYR A 326 4.73 19.80 12.30
C TYR A 326 5.25 18.75 13.27
N ALA A 327 6.47 18.90 13.76
CA ALA A 327 7.20 17.89 14.51
C ALA A 327 6.42 17.35 15.72
N ARG A 328 5.67 18.22 16.42
CA ARG A 328 4.88 17.81 17.61
C ARG A 328 3.80 16.77 17.32
N GLN A 329 3.11 16.87 16.19
CA GLN A 329 2.06 15.94 15.80
C GLN A 329 2.67 14.73 15.09
N ALA A 330 3.61 15.00 14.20
CA ALA A 330 4.25 14.01 13.36
C ALA A 330 5.07 12.98 14.17
N VAL A 331 5.78 13.42 15.21
CA VAL A 331 6.61 12.54 16.05
C VAL A 331 5.81 11.43 16.73
N ASN A 332 4.58 11.73 17.18
CA ASN A 332 3.70 10.73 17.76
C ASN A 332 3.26 9.70 16.71
N ARG A 333 2.95 10.17 15.51
CA ARG A 333 2.50 9.32 14.40
C ARG A 333 3.62 8.41 13.91
N VAL A 334 4.81 8.97 13.64
CA VAL A 334 5.98 8.18 13.25
C VAL A 334 6.30 7.15 14.33
N GLY A 335 6.35 7.56 15.61
CA GLY A 335 6.62 6.66 16.73
C GLY A 335 5.62 5.51 16.84
N SER A 336 4.32 5.79 16.78
CA SER A 336 3.29 4.74 16.90
C SER A 336 3.25 3.83 15.67
N GLN A 337 3.36 4.39 14.48
CA GLN A 337 3.29 3.62 13.24
C GLN A 337 4.53 2.75 13.05
N TRP A 338 5.72 3.29 13.32
CA TRP A 338 6.96 2.51 13.28
C TRP A 338 6.98 1.41 14.33
N ALA A 339 6.56 1.72 15.58
CA ALA A 339 6.46 0.70 16.64
C ALA A 339 5.46 -0.42 16.35
N GLY A 340 4.54 -0.22 15.42
CA GLY A 340 3.63 -1.28 14.94
C GLY A 340 4.32 -2.31 14.04
N TYR A 341 5.47 -1.98 13.43
CA TYR A 341 6.23 -2.87 12.54
C TYR A 341 7.52 -3.36 13.20
N ASP A 342 8.29 -2.42 13.75
CA ASP A 342 9.58 -2.66 14.41
C ASP A 342 9.68 -1.79 15.66
N PRO A 343 9.15 -2.26 16.80
CA PRO A 343 9.14 -1.50 18.04
C PRO A 343 10.56 -1.24 18.58
N ALA A 344 11.52 -2.13 18.33
CA ALA A 344 12.88 -1.97 18.80
C ALA A 344 13.62 -0.82 18.08
N ALA A 345 13.52 -0.76 16.75
CA ALA A 345 14.09 0.33 15.98
C ALA A 345 13.40 1.67 16.28
N ALA A 346 12.06 1.67 16.41
CA ALA A 346 11.30 2.87 16.82
C ALA A 346 11.72 3.36 18.20
N ALA A 347 12.00 2.47 19.13
CA ALA A 347 12.46 2.80 20.47
C ALA A 347 13.86 3.43 20.49
N GLN A 348 14.79 2.89 19.67
CA GLN A 348 16.13 3.48 19.51
C GLN A 348 16.03 4.89 18.91
N TRP A 349 15.27 5.07 17.85
CA TRP A 349 15.03 6.39 17.28
C TRP A 349 14.41 7.36 18.29
N ALA A 350 13.34 6.96 18.97
CA ALA A 350 12.66 7.82 19.93
C ALA A 350 13.60 8.30 21.04
N ALA A 351 14.49 7.42 21.53
CA ALA A 351 15.50 7.77 22.55
C ALA A 351 16.59 8.69 22.03
N SER A 352 16.91 8.66 20.73
CA SER A 352 17.97 9.46 20.10
C SER A 352 17.55 10.89 19.75
N ILE A 353 16.26 11.24 19.79
CA ILE A 353 15.76 12.57 19.44
C ILE A 353 16.41 13.64 20.37
N PRO A 354 17.10 14.67 19.82
CA PRO A 354 17.80 15.67 20.64
C PRO A 354 16.84 16.53 21.48
N ASP A 355 15.71 16.97 20.89
CA ASP A 355 14.72 17.78 21.59
C ASP A 355 14.00 16.98 22.66
N ASN A 356 14.05 17.45 23.91
CA ASN A 356 13.48 16.75 25.05
C ASN A 356 11.95 16.56 24.95
N GLY A 357 11.24 17.56 24.42
CA GLY A 357 9.78 17.52 24.30
C GLY A 357 9.32 16.52 23.24
N LEU A 358 10.00 16.53 22.09
CA LEU A 358 9.74 15.57 21.00
C LEU A 358 10.14 14.15 21.41
N ARG A 359 11.30 14.00 22.06
CA ARG A 359 11.77 12.71 22.60
C ARG A 359 10.76 12.11 23.57
N HIS A 360 10.24 12.86 24.53
CA HIS A 360 9.23 12.39 25.46
C HIS A 360 7.97 11.92 24.72
N ARG A 361 7.51 12.67 23.73
CA ARG A 361 6.33 12.31 22.92
C ARG A 361 6.55 11.03 22.10
N ALA A 362 7.70 10.93 21.45
CA ALA A 362 8.07 9.74 20.68
C ALA A 362 8.11 8.49 21.56
N VAL A 363 8.82 8.58 22.69
CA VAL A 363 8.97 7.49 23.65
C VAL A 363 7.61 7.06 24.21
N GLN A 364 6.74 8.00 24.57
CA GLN A 364 5.37 7.68 25.02
C GLN A 364 4.56 6.98 23.94
N SER A 365 4.68 7.42 22.69
CA SER A 365 3.97 6.84 21.55
C SER A 365 4.42 5.41 21.29
N VAL A 366 5.73 5.17 21.25
CA VAL A 366 6.35 3.85 21.10
C VAL A 366 5.97 2.93 22.26
N ALA A 367 6.13 3.40 23.51
CA ALA A 367 5.79 2.61 24.70
C ALA A 367 4.33 2.16 24.71
N ARG A 368 3.41 3.05 24.32
CA ARG A 368 1.98 2.73 24.22
C ARG A 368 1.70 1.68 23.16
N THR A 369 2.28 1.81 21.98
CA THR A 369 2.05 0.87 20.88
C THR A 369 2.67 -0.49 21.21
N TRP A 370 3.89 -0.51 21.72
CA TRP A 370 4.59 -1.74 22.08
C TRP A 370 3.92 -2.46 23.27
N ALA A 371 3.40 -1.71 24.25
CA ALA A 371 2.66 -2.27 25.37
C ALA A 371 1.38 -3.02 24.94
N ASN A 372 0.74 -2.59 23.84
CA ASN A 372 -0.44 -3.27 23.31
C ASN A 372 -0.09 -4.57 22.56
N SER A 373 1.06 -4.64 21.90
CA SER A 373 1.47 -5.80 21.10
C SER A 373 2.28 -6.81 21.90
N SER A 374 3.26 -6.36 22.69
CA SER A 374 4.20 -7.20 23.45
C SER A 374 4.57 -6.55 24.78
N PRO A 375 3.71 -6.61 25.81
CA PRO A 375 3.96 -5.95 27.11
C PRO A 375 5.26 -6.35 27.78
N ALA A 376 5.65 -7.63 27.68
CA ALA A 376 6.87 -8.16 28.28
C ALA A 376 8.14 -7.51 27.68
N GLU A 377 8.21 -7.41 26.34
CA GLU A 377 9.34 -6.79 25.66
C GLU A 377 9.37 -5.26 25.91
N ALA A 378 8.21 -4.61 25.88
CA ALA A 378 8.10 -3.18 26.20
C ALA A 378 8.60 -2.89 27.62
N SER A 379 8.26 -3.73 28.60
CA SER A 379 8.73 -3.58 29.97
C SER A 379 10.24 -3.76 30.11
N ALA A 380 10.82 -4.73 29.41
CA ALA A 380 12.27 -4.96 29.38
C ALA A 380 13.01 -3.75 28.76
N TRP A 381 12.49 -3.20 27.66
CA TRP A 381 13.04 -1.99 27.08
C TRP A 381 12.95 -0.79 28.05
N ILE A 382 11.82 -0.55 28.69
CA ILE A 382 11.64 0.55 29.64
C ILE A 382 12.65 0.44 30.79
N ALA A 383 12.86 -0.78 31.31
CA ALA A 383 13.84 -1.05 32.36
C ALA A 383 15.30 -0.72 31.91
N SER A 384 15.62 -0.90 30.62
CA SER A 384 16.94 -0.63 30.06
C SER A 384 17.24 0.87 29.84
N LEU A 385 16.23 1.74 29.91
CA LEU A 385 16.40 3.16 29.66
C LEU A 385 17.23 3.83 30.76
N GLY A 386 18.41 4.34 30.40
CA GLY A 386 19.34 5.00 31.33
C GLY A 386 18.88 6.38 31.81
N ASN A 387 18.17 7.13 30.95
CA ASN A 387 17.70 8.49 31.28
C ASN A 387 16.41 8.44 32.11
N PRO A 388 16.40 8.92 33.38
CA PRO A 388 15.24 8.85 34.26
C PRO A 388 13.99 9.55 33.69
N ALA A 389 14.16 10.70 33.04
CA ALA A 389 13.03 11.45 32.48
C ALA A 389 12.37 10.70 31.32
N VAL A 390 13.18 10.10 30.43
CA VAL A 390 12.73 9.27 29.32
C VAL A 390 12.04 8.00 29.85
N ARG A 391 12.65 7.34 30.84
CA ARG A 391 12.08 6.15 31.49
C ARG A 391 10.74 6.48 32.16
N ASN A 392 10.63 7.59 32.88
CA ASN A 392 9.38 8.01 33.51
C ASN A 392 8.27 8.24 32.47
N ALA A 393 8.60 8.85 31.32
CA ALA A 393 7.64 9.07 30.24
C ALA A 393 7.17 7.76 29.60
N ALA A 394 8.07 6.82 29.36
CA ALA A 394 7.75 5.49 28.85
C ALA A 394 6.89 4.69 29.84
N THR A 395 7.29 4.69 31.13
CA THR A 395 6.57 4.00 32.21
C THR A 395 5.15 4.53 32.36
N ALA A 396 4.95 5.84 32.31
CA ALA A 396 3.62 6.45 32.41
C ALA A 396 2.71 6.01 31.24
N ALA A 397 3.24 5.98 30.02
CA ALA A 397 2.50 5.52 28.84
C ALA A 397 2.17 4.02 28.91
N PHE A 398 3.15 3.21 29.29
CA PHE A 398 3.00 1.76 29.49
C PHE A 398 1.95 1.44 30.56
N SER A 399 2.07 2.02 31.78
CA SER A 399 1.11 1.82 32.85
C SER A 399 -0.32 2.24 32.44
N SER A 400 -0.46 3.40 31.79
CA SER A 400 -1.77 3.87 31.32
C SER A 400 -2.40 2.92 30.28
N THR A 401 -1.58 2.25 29.49
CA THR A 401 -2.04 1.29 28.47
C THR A 401 -2.48 -0.03 29.11
N LEU A 402 -1.65 -0.57 30.01
CA LEU A 402 -1.95 -1.81 30.74
C LEU A 402 -3.13 -1.69 31.71
N ALA A 403 -3.47 -0.49 32.15
CA ALA A 403 -4.50 -0.28 33.19
C ALA A 403 -5.84 -0.94 32.89
N ARG A 404 -6.17 -1.23 31.62
CA ARG A 404 -7.42 -1.88 31.21
C ARG A 404 -7.34 -3.40 31.21
N THR A 405 -6.15 -3.97 30.95
CA THR A 405 -5.95 -5.43 30.79
C THR A 405 -5.30 -6.07 32.00
N ASP A 406 -4.36 -5.38 32.62
CA ASP A 406 -3.67 -5.80 33.85
C ASP A 406 -3.38 -4.59 34.74
N PRO A 407 -4.42 -4.12 35.47
CA PRO A 407 -4.31 -2.93 36.29
C PRO A 407 -3.37 -3.11 37.50
N ALA A 408 -3.19 -4.32 38.00
CA ALA A 408 -2.29 -4.59 39.12
C ALA A 408 -0.83 -4.37 38.72
N THR A 409 -0.41 -4.96 37.60
CA THR A 409 0.93 -4.73 37.00
C THR A 409 1.11 -3.27 36.59
N ALA A 410 0.09 -2.64 36.00
CA ALA A 410 0.11 -1.23 35.64
C ALA A 410 0.37 -0.33 36.87
N ALA A 411 -0.27 -0.62 37.98
CA ALA A 411 -0.10 0.10 39.22
C ALA A 411 1.30 -0.05 39.82
N GLN A 412 1.87 -1.26 39.77
CA GLN A 412 3.26 -1.51 40.19
C GLN A 412 4.26 -0.71 39.36
N TRP A 413 4.12 -0.71 38.03
CA TRP A 413 4.95 0.10 37.16
C TRP A 413 4.79 1.60 37.43
N ALA A 414 3.57 2.09 37.66
CA ALA A 414 3.31 3.48 37.99
C ALA A 414 4.06 3.94 39.25
N THR A 415 4.22 3.07 40.27
CA THR A 415 4.99 3.40 41.51
C THR A 415 6.46 3.55 41.25
N SER A 416 7.04 2.96 40.22
CA SER A 416 8.47 3.07 39.86
C SER A 416 8.85 4.41 39.24
N ILE A 417 7.88 5.26 38.87
CA ILE A 417 8.10 6.60 38.34
C ILE A 417 8.78 7.48 39.41
N THR A 418 9.97 8.00 39.10
CA THR A 418 10.76 8.79 40.06
C THR A 418 10.25 10.22 40.21
N ASP A 419 9.64 10.81 39.17
CA ASP A 419 9.01 12.13 39.26
C ASP A 419 7.67 12.02 40.01
N ASN A 420 7.57 12.73 41.15
CA ASN A 420 6.42 12.67 42.04
C ASN A 420 5.12 13.11 41.36
N GLY A 421 5.19 14.14 40.52
CA GLY A 421 4.02 14.66 39.81
C GLY A 421 3.51 13.68 38.75
N ALA A 422 4.40 13.12 37.94
CA ALA A 422 4.07 12.12 36.95
C ALA A 422 3.57 10.83 37.62
N ARG A 423 4.24 10.37 38.68
CA ARG A 423 3.81 9.22 39.47
C ARG A 423 2.38 9.38 39.98
N GLY A 424 2.08 10.49 40.66
CA GLY A 424 0.73 10.75 41.18
C GLY A 424 -0.35 10.79 40.11
N ARG A 425 -0.07 11.42 38.95
CA ARG A 425 -1.00 11.44 37.82
C ARG A 425 -1.23 10.05 37.25
N THR A 426 -0.16 9.29 37.04
CA THR A 426 -0.24 7.93 36.45
C THR A 426 -0.98 6.97 37.37
N ILE A 427 -0.65 6.97 38.68
CA ILE A 427 -1.36 6.18 39.69
C ILE A 427 -2.86 6.54 39.71
N SER A 428 -3.18 7.84 39.69
CA SER A 428 -4.59 8.29 39.67
C SER A 428 -5.34 7.76 38.45
N GLN A 429 -4.69 7.76 37.29
CA GLN A 429 -5.29 7.24 36.07
C GLN A 429 -5.49 5.71 36.13
N VAL A 430 -4.47 4.97 36.55
CA VAL A 430 -4.53 3.50 36.69
C VAL A 430 -5.59 3.09 37.70
N VAL A 431 -5.61 3.70 38.88
CA VAL A 431 -6.59 3.41 39.96
C VAL A 431 -8.02 3.70 39.48
N ARG A 432 -8.23 4.80 38.77
CA ARG A 432 -9.56 5.13 38.22
C ARG A 432 -10.03 4.07 37.22
N GLU A 433 -9.15 3.57 36.40
CA GLU A 433 -9.47 2.51 35.43
C GLU A 433 -9.71 1.18 36.16
N TRP A 434 -8.86 0.84 37.13
CA TRP A 434 -8.96 -0.37 37.94
C TRP A 434 -10.25 -0.43 38.75
N LYS A 435 -10.70 0.69 39.33
CA LYS A 435 -11.98 0.77 40.05
C LYS A 435 -13.20 0.35 39.22
N LYS A 436 -13.10 0.43 37.86
CA LYS A 436 -14.20 0.00 36.98
C LYS A 436 -14.32 -1.52 36.90
N SER A 437 -13.19 -2.25 37.01
CA SER A 437 -13.13 -3.72 36.91
C SER A 437 -13.11 -4.40 38.29
N ASP A 438 -12.31 -3.86 39.21
CA ASP A 438 -12.15 -4.40 40.58
C ASP A 438 -11.86 -3.25 41.56
N SER A 439 -12.95 -2.64 42.07
CA SER A 439 -12.85 -1.54 43.03
C SER A 439 -12.25 -1.94 44.39
N PRO A 440 -12.55 -3.10 44.97
CA PRO A 440 -11.92 -3.55 46.23
C PRO A 440 -10.40 -3.68 46.12
N ALA A 441 -9.89 -4.32 45.07
CA ALA A 441 -8.46 -4.48 44.87
C ALA A 441 -7.77 -3.12 44.64
N ALA A 442 -8.38 -2.24 43.86
CA ALA A 442 -7.85 -0.88 43.61
C ALA A 442 -7.79 -0.07 44.95
N LEU A 443 -8.78 -0.15 45.79
CA LEU A 443 -8.76 0.54 47.08
C LEU A 443 -7.73 -0.05 48.05
N THR A 444 -7.58 -1.37 48.08
CA THR A 444 -6.54 -2.05 48.86
C THR A 444 -5.15 -1.59 48.45
N PHE A 445 -4.88 -1.51 47.12
CA PHE A 445 -3.63 -0.98 46.60
C PHE A 445 -3.37 0.47 47.07
N VAL A 446 -4.39 1.34 47.01
CA VAL A 446 -4.26 2.74 47.45
C VAL A 446 -3.96 2.83 48.95
N GLN A 447 -4.56 1.97 49.75
CA GLN A 447 -4.37 1.95 51.22
C GLN A 447 -2.97 1.46 51.62
N THR A 448 -2.46 0.42 50.93
CA THR A 448 -1.26 -0.31 51.34
C THR A 448 0.04 0.18 50.67
N THR A 449 -0.06 0.96 49.57
CA THR A 449 1.12 1.36 48.79
C THR A 449 1.85 2.55 49.42
N PRO A 450 3.13 2.40 49.83
CA PRO A 450 3.89 3.50 50.46
C PRO A 450 4.24 4.65 49.48
N ALA A 451 4.31 4.38 48.18
CA ALA A 451 4.61 5.36 47.15
C ALA A 451 3.48 6.39 46.91
N ILE A 452 2.32 6.23 47.57
CA ILE A 452 1.17 7.13 47.53
C ILE A 452 1.21 8.02 48.74
N ASP A 453 1.42 9.34 48.54
CA ASP A 453 1.35 10.30 49.61
C ASP A 453 -0.08 10.45 50.18
N ASP A 454 -0.20 10.98 51.42
CA ASP A 454 -1.47 11.04 52.13
C ASP A 454 -2.52 11.90 51.41
N ASN A 455 -2.10 12.98 50.76
CA ASN A 455 -3.01 13.84 49.99
C ASN A 455 -3.58 13.13 48.77
N LEU A 456 -2.75 12.40 48.05
CA LEU A 456 -3.17 11.60 46.91
C LEU A 456 -4.08 10.44 47.40
N ARG A 457 -3.66 9.78 48.49
CA ARG A 457 -4.41 8.67 49.10
C ARG A 457 -5.83 9.11 49.44
N GLN A 458 -5.98 10.22 50.15
CA GLN A 458 -7.33 10.73 50.52
C GLN A 458 -8.18 11.05 49.27
N ARG A 459 -7.59 11.61 48.22
CA ARG A 459 -8.33 11.88 46.97
C ARG A 459 -8.75 10.62 46.23
N LEU A 460 -7.96 9.54 46.29
CA LEU A 460 -8.22 8.29 45.58
C LEU A 460 -9.23 7.38 46.39
N LEU A 461 -9.34 7.56 47.67
CA LEU A 461 -10.28 6.82 48.53
C LEU A 461 -11.70 7.40 48.49
N ARG A 462 -11.86 8.63 48.04
CA ARG A 462 -13.17 9.26 47.77
C ARG A 462 -13.73 8.75 46.43
#